data_8aacae973661bda92b94c79930ebfbd8
#
_entry.id   8aacae973661bda92b94c79930ebfbd8
#
_cell.length_a   1.000
_cell.length_b   1.000
_cell.length_c   1.000
_cell.angle_alpha   90.00
_cell.angle_beta   90.00
_cell.angle_gamma   90.00
#
_symmetry.space_group_name_H-M   'P 1'
#
loop_
_entity.id
_entity.type
_entity.pdbx_description
1 polymer ?
#
loop_
_entity_poly.entity_id
_entity_poly.type
_entity_poly.pdbx_seq_one_letter_code
_entity_poly.pdbx_strand_id
1 'polypeptide(L)'
;MNMNPIVQGFYADPEARFYDGRYYIYVTKSFTKYTDQMNIDAFSSSDLIHWEKHENIIDMRGFPYIHRAVWAPTIIEKHGKYYLIFASNDIQSDEETGGLEIAVSDNPAGPFKSYLGKPLIDKFINSAQPIDAHLFKDDDGTVYLYYGG
;
A
#
# COMPACT_ATOMS: atom_id res chain seq x y z
N MET A 1 11.37 28.58 5.44
CA MET A 1 10.69 27.91 6.57
C MET A 1 11.06 26.43 6.51
N ASN A 2 11.33 25.82 7.66
CA ASN A 2 11.64 24.38 7.72
C ASN A 2 10.30 23.64 7.61
N MET A 3 10.09 22.91 6.49
CA MET A 3 8.82 22.22 6.17
C MET A 3 8.78 20.78 6.70
N ASN A 4 9.76 20.37 7.51
CA ASN A 4 9.78 19.04 8.12
C ASN A 4 9.27 19.08 9.58
N PRO A 5 8.45 18.10 9.98
CA PRO A 5 7.85 17.05 9.16
C PRO A 5 6.78 17.62 8.22
N ILE A 6 6.64 17.05 7.01
CA ILE A 6 5.63 17.48 6.04
C ILE A 6 4.20 17.18 6.51
N VAL A 7 4.02 16.14 7.32
CA VAL A 7 2.76 15.78 7.97
C VAL A 7 3.00 15.38 9.42
N GLN A 8 2.01 15.60 10.29
CA GLN A 8 2.08 15.16 11.68
C GLN A 8 1.58 13.71 11.82
N GLY A 9 2.22 12.95 12.70
CA GLY A 9 1.85 11.57 13.00
C GLY A 9 3.02 10.60 12.93
N PHE A 10 2.72 9.33 13.18
CA PHE A 10 3.69 8.24 13.08
C PHE A 10 3.33 7.37 11.88
N TYR A 11 4.18 7.38 10.87
CA TYR A 11 4.02 6.66 9.62
C TYR A 11 5.31 5.96 9.25
N ALA A 12 5.20 4.86 8.50
CA ALA A 12 6.33 4.09 7.98
C ALA A 12 6.15 3.81 6.48
N ASP A 13 7.20 3.26 5.86
CA ASP A 13 7.20 2.69 4.51
C ASP A 13 6.62 3.64 3.44
N PRO A 14 7.10 4.89 3.32
CA PRO A 14 6.52 5.85 2.39
C PRO A 14 6.82 5.47 0.94
N GLU A 15 5.77 5.37 0.14
CA GLU A 15 5.82 5.20 -1.31
C GLU A 15 5.34 6.48 -1.99
N ALA A 16 6.21 7.15 -2.75
CA ALA A 16 5.89 8.41 -3.43
C ALA A 16 5.61 8.19 -4.92
N ARG A 17 4.56 8.82 -5.44
CA ARG A 17 4.16 8.80 -6.86
C ARG A 17 3.66 10.17 -7.30
N PHE A 18 3.70 10.38 -8.63
CA PHE A 18 3.14 11.56 -9.27
C PHE A 18 2.08 11.12 -10.28
N TYR A 19 0.82 11.53 -10.05
CA TYR A 19 -0.31 11.23 -10.90
C TYR A 19 -1.15 12.48 -11.13
N ASP A 20 -1.57 12.70 -12.36
CA ASP A 20 -2.52 13.76 -12.74
C ASP A 20 -2.14 15.17 -12.20
N GLY A 21 -0.84 15.50 -12.23
CA GLY A 21 -0.32 16.78 -11.78
C GLY A 21 -0.22 16.94 -10.26
N ARG A 22 -0.37 15.85 -9.47
CA ARG A 22 -0.24 15.84 -8.00
C ARG A 22 0.77 14.80 -7.54
N TYR A 23 1.46 15.12 -6.46
CA TYR A 23 2.29 14.18 -5.70
C TYR A 23 1.42 13.43 -4.72
N TYR A 24 1.66 12.14 -4.58
CA TYR A 24 1.03 11.26 -3.59
C TYR A 24 2.09 10.57 -2.77
N ILE A 25 1.84 10.41 -1.46
CA ILE A 25 2.65 9.60 -0.56
C ILE A 25 1.70 8.63 0.13
N TYR A 26 1.93 7.34 -0.05
CA TYR A 26 1.20 6.25 0.59
C TYR A 26 2.02 5.72 1.75
N VAL A 27 1.40 5.45 2.89
CA VAL A 27 2.13 5.18 4.13
C VAL A 27 1.44 4.12 4.98
N THR A 28 2.25 3.30 5.65
CA THR A 28 1.81 2.48 6.76
C THR A 28 1.44 3.36 7.96
N LYS A 29 0.29 3.10 8.59
CA LYS A 29 -0.11 3.74 9.85
C LYS A 29 0.61 3.04 11.00
N SER A 30 1.60 3.70 11.60
CA SER A 30 2.42 3.11 12.67
C SER A 30 1.74 3.27 14.03
N PHE A 31 1.04 2.24 14.47
CA PHE A 31 0.51 2.10 15.82
C PHE A 31 1.35 1.11 16.63
N THR A 32 1.23 1.17 17.96
CA THR A 32 1.97 0.29 18.87
C THR A 32 1.53 -1.18 18.81
N LYS A 33 0.29 -1.43 18.38
CA LYS A 33 -0.25 -2.78 18.22
C LYS A 33 -0.52 -3.08 16.76
N TYR A 34 -0.10 -4.22 16.27
CA TYR A 34 -0.33 -4.68 14.91
C TYR A 34 -1.82 -4.81 14.56
N THR A 35 -2.66 -5.15 15.55
CA THR A 35 -4.13 -5.21 15.40
C THR A 35 -4.77 -3.85 15.15
N ASP A 36 -4.09 -2.75 15.43
CA ASP A 36 -4.59 -1.39 15.19
C ASP A 36 -4.14 -0.86 13.80
N GLN A 37 -3.20 -1.56 13.16
CA GLN A 37 -2.64 -1.22 11.85
C GLN A 37 -3.46 -1.89 10.75
N MET A 38 -4.69 -1.40 10.55
CA MET A 38 -5.72 -2.06 9.74
C MET A 38 -6.04 -1.33 8.44
N ASN A 39 -5.27 -0.31 8.07
CA ASN A 39 -5.48 0.41 6.82
C ASN A 39 -4.23 1.25 6.46
N ILE A 40 -4.21 1.76 5.26
CA ILE A 40 -3.21 2.66 4.70
C ILE A 40 -3.80 4.08 4.66
N ASP A 41 -2.97 5.08 4.96
CA ASP A 41 -3.28 6.48 4.65
C ASP A 41 -2.48 6.93 3.43
N ALA A 42 -2.99 7.96 2.74
CA ALA A 42 -2.25 8.65 1.72
C ALA A 42 -2.29 10.16 1.97
N PHE A 43 -1.30 10.85 1.42
CA PHE A 43 -1.23 12.31 1.40
C PHE A 43 -1.05 12.77 -0.03
N SER A 44 -1.70 13.87 -0.43
CA SER A 44 -1.49 14.44 -1.76
C SER A 44 -1.17 15.93 -1.70
N SER A 45 -0.38 16.41 -2.66
CA SER A 45 -0.01 17.81 -2.78
C SER A 45 0.22 18.19 -4.24
N SER A 46 -0.13 19.41 -4.61
CA SER A 46 0.22 19.99 -5.91
C SER A 46 1.50 20.81 -5.87
N ASP A 47 2.01 21.18 -4.69
CA ASP A 47 3.10 22.13 -4.51
C ASP A 47 4.20 21.64 -3.54
N LEU A 48 4.06 20.42 -2.96
CA LEU A 48 4.95 19.84 -1.94
C LEU A 48 5.01 20.62 -0.62
N ILE A 49 4.13 21.60 -0.45
CA ILE A 49 4.05 22.47 0.73
C ILE A 49 2.77 22.21 1.51
N HIS A 50 1.64 22.21 0.80
CA HIS A 50 0.33 21.98 1.37
C HIS A 50 -0.12 20.55 1.06
N TRP A 51 -0.35 19.75 2.11
CA TRP A 51 -0.69 18.34 2.01
C TRP A 51 -2.12 18.09 2.47
N GLU A 52 -2.88 17.42 1.62
CA GLU A 52 -4.21 16.90 1.91
C GLU A 52 -4.09 15.44 2.38
N LYS A 53 -4.72 15.12 3.51
CA LYS A 53 -4.73 13.75 4.05
C LYS A 53 -5.93 12.99 3.54
N HIS A 54 -5.69 11.75 3.10
CA HIS A 54 -6.69 10.76 2.71
C HIS A 54 -6.59 9.57 3.69
N GLU A 55 -7.55 9.48 4.60
CA GLU A 55 -7.51 8.45 5.64
C GLU A 55 -8.17 7.15 5.16
N ASN A 56 -7.56 6.01 5.56
CA ASN A 56 -8.16 4.69 5.38
C ASN A 56 -8.55 4.42 3.92
N ILE A 57 -7.59 4.52 3.02
CA ILE A 57 -7.83 4.46 1.57
C ILE A 57 -8.25 3.08 1.06
N ILE A 58 -8.23 2.02 1.89
CA ILE A 58 -8.63 0.66 1.52
C ILE A 58 -10.03 0.35 2.04
N ASP A 59 -10.91 -0.15 1.19
CA ASP A 59 -12.20 -0.72 1.59
C ASP A 59 -12.00 -2.14 2.17
N MET A 60 -11.82 -2.22 3.48
CA MET A 60 -11.51 -3.47 4.19
C MET A 60 -12.62 -4.52 4.14
N ARG A 61 -13.85 -4.17 3.71
CA ARG A 61 -14.94 -5.14 3.53
C ARG A 61 -14.62 -6.22 2.50
N GLY A 62 -13.72 -5.92 1.56
CA GLY A 62 -13.23 -6.87 0.56
C GLY A 62 -12.13 -7.82 1.06
N PHE A 63 -11.68 -7.66 2.32
CA PHE A 63 -10.57 -8.41 2.92
C PHE A 63 -10.94 -8.97 4.31
N PRO A 64 -12.00 -9.80 4.42
CA PRO A 64 -12.55 -10.23 5.71
C PRO A 64 -11.60 -11.10 6.55
N TYR A 65 -10.54 -11.62 5.95
CA TYR A 65 -9.51 -12.44 6.61
C TYR A 65 -8.35 -11.62 7.19
N ILE A 66 -8.25 -10.33 6.87
CA ILE A 66 -7.21 -9.46 7.43
C ILE A 66 -7.64 -8.99 8.82
N HIS A 67 -6.75 -9.15 9.79
CA HIS A 67 -7.01 -8.79 11.18
C HIS A 67 -5.85 -8.06 11.88
N ARG A 68 -4.73 -7.84 11.18
CA ARG A 68 -3.56 -7.10 11.66
C ARG A 68 -2.65 -6.67 10.51
N ALA A 69 -1.72 -5.78 10.80
CA ALA A 69 -0.50 -5.54 10.01
C ALA A 69 -0.78 -5.29 8.51
N VAL A 70 -1.53 -4.23 8.20
CA VAL A 70 -1.69 -3.72 6.83
C VAL A 70 -0.54 -2.75 6.56
N TRP A 71 0.49 -3.19 5.81
CA TRP A 71 1.79 -2.55 5.75
C TRP A 71 2.34 -2.35 4.35
N ALA A 72 3.36 -1.47 4.26
CA ALA A 72 4.26 -1.30 3.14
C ALA A 72 3.55 -1.23 1.78
N PRO A 73 2.76 -0.16 1.56
CA PRO A 73 2.03 0.00 0.31
C PRO A 73 2.98 0.32 -0.85
N THR A 74 2.70 -0.27 -2.02
CA THR A 74 3.25 0.17 -3.30
C THR A 74 2.12 0.30 -4.31
N ILE A 75 2.23 1.23 -5.25
CA ILE A 75 1.14 1.55 -6.16
C ILE A 75 1.64 1.78 -7.59
N ILE A 76 0.80 1.43 -8.56
CA ILE A 76 1.06 1.70 -9.97
C ILE A 76 -0.24 2.05 -10.70
N GLU A 77 -0.12 2.96 -11.68
CA GLU A 77 -1.19 3.21 -12.65
C GLU A 77 -1.02 2.28 -13.86
N LYS A 78 -2.11 1.65 -14.28
CA LYS A 78 -2.18 0.89 -15.53
C LYS A 78 -3.57 0.99 -16.14
N HIS A 79 -3.64 1.43 -17.39
CA HIS A 79 -4.90 1.57 -18.15
C HIS A 79 -5.96 2.42 -17.46
N GLY A 80 -5.56 3.53 -16.85
CA GLY A 80 -6.47 4.47 -16.16
C GLY A 80 -7.00 3.97 -14.83
N LYS A 81 -6.41 2.90 -14.27
CA LYS A 81 -6.71 2.38 -12.93
C LYS A 81 -5.45 2.36 -12.07
N TYR A 82 -5.65 2.48 -10.78
CA TYR A 82 -4.58 2.44 -9.78
C TYR A 82 -4.63 1.10 -9.04
N TYR A 83 -3.51 0.38 -9.02
CA TYR A 83 -3.36 -0.90 -8.33
C TYR A 83 -2.45 -0.71 -7.14
N LEU A 84 -2.98 -0.94 -5.95
CA LEU A 84 -2.28 -0.87 -4.68
C LEU A 84 -1.94 -2.29 -4.22
N ILE A 85 -0.66 -2.56 -3.95
CA ILE A 85 -0.21 -3.79 -3.29
C ILE A 85 0.24 -3.42 -1.89
N PHE A 86 -0.10 -4.27 -0.92
CA PHE A 86 0.28 -4.10 0.49
C PHE A 86 0.40 -5.46 1.18
N ALA A 87 1.19 -5.52 2.23
CA ALA A 87 1.28 -6.72 3.06
C ALA A 87 0.13 -6.78 4.07
N SER A 88 -0.28 -8.00 4.42
CA SER A 88 -1.31 -8.25 5.43
C SER A 88 -0.94 -9.39 6.36
N ASN A 89 -1.41 -9.28 7.61
CA ASN A 89 -1.34 -10.27 8.68
C ASN A 89 0.09 -10.65 9.13
N ASP A 90 1.17 -10.14 8.49
CA ASP A 90 2.56 -10.47 8.83
C ASP A 90 2.73 -12.00 9.00
N ILE A 91 2.41 -12.76 7.94
CA ILE A 91 2.43 -14.23 8.00
C ILE A 91 3.85 -14.75 8.22
N GLN A 92 3.98 -15.73 9.13
CA GLN A 92 5.25 -16.34 9.49
C GLN A 92 5.39 -17.78 8.96
N SER A 93 4.32 -18.30 8.34
CA SER A 93 4.30 -19.62 7.71
C SER A 93 3.23 -19.72 6.62
N ASP A 94 3.31 -20.77 5.80
CA ASP A 94 2.36 -21.03 4.71
C ASP A 94 0.96 -21.45 5.20
N GLU A 95 0.80 -21.75 6.48
CA GLU A 95 -0.49 -22.11 7.11
C GLU A 95 -1.28 -20.86 7.56
N GLU A 96 -0.63 -19.69 7.65
CA GLU A 96 -1.31 -18.46 8.00
C GLU A 96 -1.99 -17.82 6.78
N THR A 97 -3.11 -17.15 7.03
CA THR A 97 -3.83 -16.40 5.97
C THR A 97 -3.29 -14.97 5.90
N GLY A 98 -2.99 -14.50 4.71
CA GLY A 98 -2.44 -13.16 4.47
C GLY A 98 -1.34 -13.19 3.41
N GLY A 99 -0.42 -12.25 3.47
CA GLY A 99 0.69 -12.08 2.55
C GLY A 99 0.57 -10.81 1.74
N LEU A 100 0.83 -10.83 0.43
CA LEU A 100 0.67 -9.66 -0.41
C LEU A 100 -0.73 -9.60 -1.01
N GLU A 101 -1.42 -8.51 -0.74
CA GLU A 101 -2.75 -8.19 -1.26
C GLU A 101 -2.67 -7.31 -2.50
N ILE A 102 -3.73 -7.32 -3.31
CA ILE A 102 -3.90 -6.37 -4.41
C ILE A 102 -5.30 -5.76 -4.38
N ALA A 103 -5.34 -4.44 -4.42
CA ALA A 103 -6.56 -3.64 -4.47
C ALA A 103 -6.54 -2.70 -5.68
N VAL A 104 -7.70 -2.29 -6.15
CA VAL A 104 -7.87 -1.43 -7.33
C VAL A 104 -8.81 -0.26 -7.04
N SER A 105 -8.49 0.90 -7.63
CA SER A 105 -9.33 2.10 -7.60
C SER A 105 -9.26 2.85 -8.94
N ASP A 106 -10.29 3.63 -9.24
CA ASP A 106 -10.29 4.62 -10.33
C ASP A 106 -9.68 5.96 -9.88
N ASN A 107 -9.33 6.10 -8.59
CA ASN A 107 -8.77 7.31 -8.00
C ASN A 107 -7.48 6.99 -7.24
N PRO A 108 -6.38 7.75 -7.41
CA PRO A 108 -5.13 7.49 -6.70
C PRO A 108 -5.23 7.65 -5.17
N ALA A 109 -6.22 8.38 -4.67
CA ALA A 109 -6.52 8.49 -3.23
C ALA A 109 -7.52 7.43 -2.72
N GLY A 110 -7.92 6.46 -3.55
CA GLY A 110 -8.92 5.44 -3.20
C GLY A 110 -10.37 5.92 -3.32
N PRO A 111 -11.35 5.17 -2.75
CA PRO A 111 -11.14 3.93 -2.02
C PRO A 111 -10.69 2.76 -2.91
N PHE A 112 -9.74 1.99 -2.42
CA PHE A 112 -9.23 0.79 -3.07
C PHE A 112 -10.05 -0.42 -2.65
N LYS A 113 -10.56 -1.18 -3.62
CA LYS A 113 -11.36 -2.40 -3.41
C LYS A 113 -10.52 -3.63 -3.72
N SER A 114 -10.78 -4.74 -3.04
CA SER A 114 -10.14 -6.01 -3.35
C SER A 114 -10.29 -6.35 -4.82
N TYR A 115 -9.16 -6.69 -5.47
CA TYR A 115 -9.15 -7.03 -6.90
C TYR A 115 -9.38 -8.53 -7.13
N LEU A 116 -8.80 -9.39 -6.30
CA LEU A 116 -8.87 -10.85 -6.46
C LEU A 116 -9.80 -11.55 -5.48
N GLY A 117 -10.20 -10.90 -4.37
CA GLY A 117 -10.94 -11.53 -3.28
C GLY A 117 -10.11 -12.52 -2.44
N LYS A 118 -8.79 -12.55 -2.67
CA LYS A 118 -7.79 -13.36 -1.97
C LYS A 118 -6.42 -12.70 -2.12
N PRO A 119 -5.41 -13.08 -1.34
CA PRO A 119 -4.06 -12.60 -1.53
C PRO A 119 -3.52 -12.86 -2.94
N LEU A 120 -2.70 -11.96 -3.43
CA LEU A 120 -1.94 -12.12 -4.67
C LEU A 120 -0.83 -13.17 -4.50
N ILE A 121 -0.13 -13.10 -3.35
CA ILE A 121 0.90 -14.06 -2.94
C ILE A 121 0.61 -14.40 -1.48
N ASP A 122 0.26 -15.66 -1.21
CA ASP A 122 -0.19 -16.18 0.09
C ASP A 122 0.80 -17.16 0.74
N LYS A 123 1.99 -17.31 0.15
CA LYS A 123 3.00 -18.29 0.59
C LYS A 123 4.41 -17.76 0.44
N PHE A 124 5.32 -18.36 1.21
CA PHE A 124 6.75 -18.18 1.04
C PHE A 124 7.21 -18.78 -0.29
N ILE A 125 7.89 -18.02 -1.11
CA ILE A 125 8.48 -18.50 -2.36
C ILE A 125 10.00 -18.44 -2.21
N ASN A 126 10.67 -19.58 -2.34
CA ASN A 126 12.11 -19.71 -2.09
C ASN A 126 12.55 -19.14 -0.72
N SER A 127 11.73 -19.35 0.31
CA SER A 127 11.89 -18.82 1.66
C SER A 127 11.71 -17.31 1.81
N ALA A 128 11.36 -16.58 0.76
CA ALA A 128 11.03 -15.16 0.85
C ALA A 128 9.61 -14.99 1.41
N GLN A 129 9.49 -14.26 2.52
CA GLN A 129 8.21 -13.85 3.08
C GLN A 129 7.50 -12.92 2.08
N PRO A 130 6.17 -13.06 1.87
CA PRO A 130 5.41 -12.15 1.01
C PRO A 130 5.12 -10.82 1.73
N ILE A 131 6.13 -9.96 1.80
CA ILE A 131 6.12 -8.67 2.48
C ILE A 131 6.93 -7.64 1.67
N ASP A 132 6.79 -6.36 1.98
CA ASP A 132 7.62 -5.24 1.51
C ASP A 132 7.74 -5.20 -0.02
N ALA A 133 6.60 -5.17 -0.68
CA ALA A 133 6.53 -5.16 -2.12
C ALA A 133 6.90 -3.79 -2.72
N HIS A 134 7.54 -3.81 -3.89
CA HIS A 134 7.74 -2.63 -4.73
C HIS A 134 7.37 -2.92 -6.18
N LEU A 135 6.57 -2.04 -6.77
CA LEU A 135 6.18 -2.07 -8.18
C LEU A 135 7.06 -1.13 -9.01
N PHE A 136 7.67 -1.69 -10.04
CA PHE A 136 8.43 -0.95 -11.04
C PHE A 136 7.83 -1.14 -12.42
N LYS A 137 7.59 -0.05 -13.14
CA LYS A 137 7.13 -0.06 -14.52
C LYS A 137 8.27 0.38 -15.44
N ASP A 138 8.67 -0.51 -16.34
CA ASP A 138 9.71 -0.25 -17.32
C ASP A 138 9.19 0.60 -18.49
N ASP A 139 10.10 1.13 -19.29
CA ASP A 139 9.80 2.00 -20.44
C ASP A 139 8.95 1.30 -21.51
N ASP A 140 9.04 -0.04 -21.62
CA ASP A 140 8.23 -0.86 -22.52
C ASP A 140 6.81 -1.14 -21.99
N GLY A 141 6.50 -0.65 -20.76
CA GLY A 141 5.22 -0.85 -20.08
C GLY A 141 5.12 -2.15 -19.27
N THR A 142 6.19 -2.97 -19.23
CA THR A 142 6.26 -4.16 -18.36
C THR A 142 6.30 -3.73 -16.91
N VAL A 143 5.49 -4.39 -16.08
CA VAL A 143 5.45 -4.15 -14.63
C VAL A 143 6.13 -5.30 -13.91
N TYR A 144 7.12 -4.97 -13.10
CA TYR A 144 7.85 -5.89 -12.24
C TYR A 144 7.41 -5.71 -10.80
N LEU A 145 7.24 -6.82 -10.09
CA LEU A 145 6.99 -6.87 -8.66
C LEU A 145 8.22 -7.46 -7.95
N TYR A 146 8.83 -6.67 -7.08
CA TYR A 146 9.89 -7.09 -6.17
C TYR A 146 9.30 -7.19 -4.77
N TYR A 147 9.63 -8.24 -4.02
CA TYR A 147 9.17 -8.40 -2.65
C TYR A 147 10.07 -9.35 -1.87
N GLY A 148 9.92 -9.35 -0.56
CA GLY A 148 10.57 -10.31 0.33
C GLY A 148 11.21 -9.65 1.53
N GLY A 149 11.26 -10.41 2.63
CA GLY A 149 11.89 -10.05 3.90
C GLY A 149 12.58 -11.26 4.52
#